data_a7753349b65a0cb845c1741d1a8a573c
#
_entry.id   a7753349b65a0cb845c1741d1a8a573c
#
_cell.length_a   1.000
_cell.length_b   1.000
_cell.length_c   1.000
_cell.angle_alpha   90.00
_cell.angle_beta   90.00
_cell.angle_gamma   90.00
#
_symmetry.space_group_name_H-M   'P 1'
#
loop_
_entity.id
_entity.type
_entity.pdbx_description
1 polymer ?
#
loop_
_entity_poly.entity_id
_entity_poly.type
_entity_poly.pdbx_seq_one_letter_code
_entity_poly.pdbx_strand_id
1 'polypeptide(L)'
;MRGSYWFKAKSKKVLFEFSIQRNITVIKGDSATGKTTLLHILYEYLRMGRQSGYSVSTNAEYYVYLRDEVGRDWKDALYHLKNTIIFIEENNEFVFTKEFAAFVKESGNYFVLVTRAPLKMLPYSIHEIYEIITDGKRTDVKESYHEFREIYSNYPIIENNKIQNIVTEDSNSGYQFWRHVFKDSRMISSNGNGNLIKQVKELKTGDMLVIADGAAFGSLMESYLNAFRVQSSRRISLWLPESFEYLILKSNILKSEKLMEIMENIPEYVDCEKYESWENFFTELLVTMTADGVEKRSCTGI
;
A
#
# COMPACT_ATOMS: atom_id res chain seq x y z
N MET A 1 -2.66 12.57 9.73
CA MET A 1 -3.85 12.47 8.84
C MET A 1 -4.49 11.11 8.98
N ARG A 2 -5.79 11.05 8.77
CA ARG A 2 -6.58 9.82 8.62
C ARG A 2 -7.75 10.11 7.69
N GLY A 3 -8.30 9.06 7.04
CA GLY A 3 -9.42 9.20 6.12
C GLY A 3 -9.04 9.02 4.66
N SER A 4 -10.06 9.06 3.82
CA SER A 4 -9.94 8.96 2.37
C SER A 4 -10.17 10.34 1.73
N TYR A 5 -9.25 10.73 0.85
CA TYR A 5 -9.24 12.04 0.20
C TYR A 5 -9.35 11.87 -1.30
N TRP A 6 -10.41 12.44 -1.87
CA TRP A 6 -10.67 12.35 -3.30
C TRP A 6 -10.08 13.53 -4.06
N PHE A 7 -9.72 13.27 -5.31
CA PHE A 7 -9.20 14.26 -6.25
C PHE A 7 -9.91 14.14 -7.58
N LYS A 8 -10.24 15.31 -8.15
CA LYS A 8 -10.68 15.45 -9.52
C LYS A 8 -9.86 16.56 -10.17
N ALA A 9 -8.91 16.18 -11.06
CA ALA A 9 -8.02 17.11 -11.74
C ALA A 9 -8.30 17.09 -13.24
N LYS A 10 -8.53 18.26 -13.83
CA LYS A 10 -9.05 18.38 -15.19
C LYS A 10 -8.32 19.44 -16.00
N SER A 11 -8.06 19.13 -17.28
CA SER A 11 -7.72 20.08 -18.35
C SER A 11 -8.78 20.03 -19.46
N LYS A 12 -8.54 20.73 -20.57
CA LYS A 12 -9.40 20.64 -21.77
C LYS A 12 -9.41 19.27 -22.46
N LYS A 13 -8.39 18.41 -22.16
CA LYS A 13 -8.15 17.15 -22.88
C LYS A 13 -8.23 15.93 -21.98
N VAL A 14 -7.96 16.08 -20.69
CA VAL A 14 -7.85 14.96 -19.76
C VAL A 14 -8.58 15.23 -18.46
N LEU A 15 -9.11 14.18 -17.86
CA LEU A 15 -9.74 14.14 -16.57
C LEU A 15 -9.15 12.99 -15.75
N PHE A 16 -8.67 13.31 -14.54
CA PHE A 16 -8.19 12.34 -13.56
C PHE A 16 -9.16 12.33 -12.38
N GLU A 17 -9.61 11.15 -11.96
CA GLU A 17 -10.39 10.94 -10.75
C GLU A 17 -9.73 9.79 -9.94
N PHE A 18 -9.39 10.05 -8.67
CA PHE A 18 -8.75 9.08 -7.79
C PHE A 18 -8.95 9.45 -6.33
N SER A 19 -8.64 8.52 -5.42
CA SER A 19 -8.62 8.75 -3.98
C SER A 19 -7.30 8.29 -3.36
N ILE A 20 -6.87 8.98 -2.30
CA ILE A 20 -5.71 8.66 -1.48
C ILE A 20 -6.18 8.38 -0.06
N GLN A 21 -5.77 7.25 0.52
CA GLN A 21 -6.29 6.78 1.80
C GLN A 21 -5.23 6.27 2.78
N ARG A 22 -3.95 6.31 2.37
CA ARG A 22 -2.82 5.84 3.20
C ARG A 22 -1.68 6.85 3.21
N ASN A 23 -0.83 6.70 4.22
CA ASN A 23 0.35 7.54 4.38
C ASN A 23 1.32 7.48 3.19
N ILE A 24 1.40 6.37 2.47
CA ILE A 24 2.26 6.22 1.30
C ILE A 24 1.50 5.56 0.16
N THR A 25 1.36 6.28 -0.95
CA THR A 25 0.83 5.80 -2.23
C THR A 25 1.92 5.91 -3.29
N VAL A 26 2.12 4.88 -4.09
CA VAL A 26 3.14 4.83 -5.14
C VAL A 26 2.49 4.77 -6.51
N ILE A 27 2.83 5.70 -7.39
CA ILE A 27 2.41 5.67 -8.79
C ILE A 27 3.58 5.18 -9.64
N LYS A 28 3.42 4.00 -10.21
CA LYS A 28 4.35 3.38 -11.16
C LYS A 28 3.82 3.47 -12.59
N GLY A 29 4.61 3.02 -13.52
CA GLY A 29 4.24 2.86 -14.93
C GLY A 29 5.22 3.53 -15.88
N ASP A 30 5.09 3.16 -17.15
CA ASP A 30 5.96 3.59 -18.23
C ASP A 30 5.79 5.08 -18.58
N SER A 31 6.60 5.56 -19.51
CA SER A 31 6.47 6.90 -20.07
C SER A 31 5.11 7.08 -20.76
N ALA A 32 4.62 8.32 -20.78
CA ALA A 32 3.37 8.71 -21.45
C ALA A 32 2.07 8.16 -20.86
N THR A 33 2.05 7.69 -19.61
CA THR A 33 0.81 7.24 -18.93
C THR A 33 0.02 8.39 -18.27
N GLY A 34 0.51 9.63 -18.33
CA GLY A 34 -0.18 10.79 -17.76
C GLY A 34 0.33 11.26 -16.39
N LYS A 35 1.32 10.60 -15.78
CA LYS A 35 1.87 10.96 -14.45
C LYS A 35 2.33 12.43 -14.38
N THR A 36 3.21 12.82 -15.31
CA THR A 36 3.71 14.20 -15.39
C THR A 36 2.58 15.19 -15.70
N THR A 37 1.60 14.79 -16.53
CA THR A 37 0.42 15.62 -16.82
C THR A 37 -0.41 15.85 -15.57
N LEU A 38 -0.67 14.83 -14.78
CA LEU A 38 -1.38 14.95 -13.51
C LEU A 38 -0.67 15.91 -12.55
N LEU A 39 0.62 15.70 -12.31
CA LEU A 39 1.41 16.55 -11.42
C LEU A 39 1.46 18.01 -11.92
N HIS A 40 1.61 18.21 -13.21
CA HIS A 40 1.59 19.55 -13.80
C HIS A 40 0.24 20.27 -13.61
N ILE A 41 -0.89 19.56 -13.80
CA ILE A 41 -2.23 20.14 -13.56
C ILE A 41 -2.37 20.55 -12.10
N LEU A 42 -1.99 19.68 -11.16
CA LEU A 42 -2.06 19.94 -9.72
C LEU A 42 -1.17 21.14 -9.34
N TYR A 43 0.07 21.17 -9.82
CA TYR A 43 1.06 22.22 -9.53
C TYR A 43 0.63 23.59 -10.07
N GLU A 44 0.27 23.66 -11.34
CA GLU A 44 -0.16 24.93 -11.95
C GLU A 44 -1.46 25.48 -11.33
N TYR A 45 -2.38 24.59 -10.95
CA TYR A 45 -3.58 25.01 -10.26
C TYR A 45 -3.29 25.56 -8.85
N LEU A 46 -2.34 24.99 -8.11
CA LEU A 46 -1.88 25.55 -6.83
C LEU A 46 -1.32 26.96 -6.98
N ARG A 47 -0.56 27.21 -8.04
CA ARG A 47 0.11 28.51 -8.28
C ARG A 47 -0.84 29.59 -8.78
N MET A 48 -1.72 29.25 -9.70
CA MET A 48 -2.46 30.23 -10.51
C MET A 48 -3.99 30.10 -10.37
N GLY A 49 -4.47 29.07 -9.64
CA GLY A 49 -5.87 28.78 -9.50
C GLY A 49 -6.56 28.62 -10.86
N ARG A 50 -7.73 29.21 -11.02
CA ARG A 50 -8.50 29.14 -12.28
C ARG A 50 -7.81 29.80 -13.48
N GLN A 51 -6.83 30.67 -13.25
CA GLN A 51 -6.08 31.32 -14.33
C GLN A 51 -5.12 30.36 -15.04
N SER A 52 -4.78 29.22 -14.42
CA SER A 52 -4.00 28.16 -15.06
C SER A 52 -4.70 27.51 -16.26
N GLY A 53 -6.00 27.70 -16.39
CA GLY A 53 -6.83 26.98 -17.37
C GLY A 53 -7.15 25.53 -16.97
N TYR A 54 -6.75 25.12 -15.76
CA TYR A 54 -7.05 23.83 -15.15
C TYR A 54 -8.14 23.94 -14.08
N SER A 55 -8.70 22.81 -13.69
CA SER A 55 -9.63 22.70 -12.58
C SER A 55 -9.22 21.55 -11.67
N VAL A 56 -9.06 21.83 -10.38
CA VAL A 56 -8.81 20.81 -9.36
C VAL A 56 -9.88 20.97 -8.27
N SER A 57 -10.50 19.86 -7.92
CA SER A 57 -11.44 19.75 -6.79
C SER A 57 -10.98 18.59 -5.91
N THR A 58 -10.96 18.83 -4.61
CA THR A 58 -10.53 17.86 -3.60
C THR A 58 -11.06 18.26 -2.23
N ASN A 59 -11.12 17.33 -1.29
CA ASN A 59 -11.42 17.56 0.13
C ASN A 59 -10.17 17.61 1.01
N ALA A 60 -8.96 17.78 0.41
CA ALA A 60 -7.69 17.85 1.12
C ALA A 60 -6.86 19.07 0.72
N GLU A 61 -6.03 19.51 1.65
CA GLU A 61 -4.87 20.33 1.30
C GLU A 61 -3.82 19.46 0.61
N TYR A 62 -3.16 19.99 -0.41
CA TYR A 62 -2.12 19.27 -1.13
C TYR A 62 -0.97 20.16 -1.55
N TYR A 63 0.19 19.54 -1.74
CA TYR A 63 1.41 20.16 -2.23
C TYR A 63 2.03 19.30 -3.34
N VAL A 64 2.70 19.92 -4.30
CA VAL A 64 3.39 19.21 -5.39
C VAL A 64 4.85 19.63 -5.42
N TYR A 65 5.75 18.67 -5.18
CA TYR A 65 7.19 18.86 -5.29
C TYR A 65 7.67 18.36 -6.66
N LEU A 66 8.03 19.28 -7.54
CA LEU A 66 8.58 19.00 -8.87
C LEU A 66 10.11 19.00 -8.84
N ARG A 67 10.72 18.30 -9.79
CA ARG A 67 12.19 18.24 -9.93
C ARG A 67 12.84 19.60 -10.16
N ASP A 68 12.15 20.51 -10.83
CA ASP A 68 12.69 21.81 -11.24
C ASP A 68 12.73 22.85 -10.10
N GLU A 69 12.36 22.51 -8.88
CA GLU A 69 12.64 23.33 -7.69
C GLU A 69 14.13 23.28 -7.31
N VAL A 70 15.01 23.34 -8.33
CA VAL A 70 16.45 23.27 -8.21
C VAL A 70 16.96 24.41 -7.32
N GLY A 71 17.60 24.02 -6.20
CA GLY A 71 18.24 24.95 -5.26
C GLY A 71 17.53 25.12 -3.92
N ARG A 72 16.34 24.54 -3.74
CA ARG A 72 15.73 24.37 -2.40
C ARG A 72 15.98 22.96 -1.87
N ASP A 73 16.48 22.89 -0.63
CA ASP A 73 16.48 21.61 0.08
C ASP A 73 15.01 21.15 0.22
N TRP A 74 14.73 19.89 -0.08
CA TRP A 74 13.41 19.31 0.07
C TRP A 74 12.88 19.47 1.51
N LYS A 75 13.77 19.55 2.51
CA LYS A 75 13.41 19.79 3.91
C LYS A 75 12.77 21.16 4.10
N ASP A 76 13.34 22.19 3.49
CA ASP A 76 12.79 23.54 3.56
C ASP A 76 11.39 23.61 2.92
N ALA A 77 11.16 22.78 1.90
CA ALA A 77 9.87 22.72 1.24
C ALA A 77 8.81 21.91 2.02
N LEU A 78 9.20 20.82 2.70
CA LEU A 78 8.25 19.82 3.21
C LEU A 78 8.08 19.83 4.73
N TYR A 79 9.07 20.21 5.54
CA TYR A 79 9.02 20.08 7.00
C TYR A 79 7.95 20.93 7.70
N HIS A 80 7.51 22.01 7.07
CA HIS A 80 6.46 22.87 7.61
C HIS A 80 5.03 22.41 7.24
N LEU A 81 4.89 21.46 6.32
CA LEU A 81 3.59 20.97 5.87
C LEU A 81 2.99 20.02 6.91
N LYS A 82 1.69 20.21 7.18
CA LYS A 82 0.92 19.37 8.11
C LYS A 82 -0.45 19.09 7.52
N ASN A 83 -0.95 17.88 7.74
CA ASN A 83 -2.26 17.44 7.23
C ASN A 83 -2.41 17.69 5.73
N THR A 84 -1.35 17.43 4.97
CA THR A 84 -1.23 17.74 3.55
C THR A 84 -0.94 16.48 2.76
N ILE A 85 -1.51 16.35 1.58
CA ILE A 85 -1.15 15.29 0.63
C ILE A 85 -0.02 15.81 -0.26
N ILE A 86 1.16 15.21 -0.13
CA ILE A 86 2.39 15.65 -0.78
C ILE A 86 2.67 14.75 -1.99
N PHE A 87 2.54 15.31 -3.19
CA PHE A 87 2.90 14.66 -4.44
C PHE A 87 4.36 14.95 -4.75
N ILE A 88 5.15 13.91 -5.01
CA ILE A 88 6.58 14.04 -5.34
C ILE A 88 6.83 13.43 -6.72
N GLU A 89 7.40 14.24 -7.62
CA GLU A 89 7.71 13.85 -8.99
C GLU A 89 8.86 12.84 -9.06
N GLU A 90 8.86 12.02 -10.14
CA GLU A 90 9.94 11.08 -10.49
C GLU A 90 11.31 11.78 -10.55
N ASN A 91 12.38 11.03 -10.23
CA ASN A 91 13.77 11.45 -10.24
C ASN A 91 14.20 12.42 -9.11
N ASN A 92 13.43 12.49 -8.04
CA ASN A 92 13.87 13.11 -6.81
C ASN A 92 14.63 12.08 -5.96
N GLU A 93 15.97 12.15 -5.95
CA GLU A 93 16.82 11.11 -5.31
C GLU A 93 16.66 11.02 -3.80
N PHE A 94 16.26 12.09 -3.15
CA PHE A 94 16.06 12.10 -1.69
C PHE A 94 15.00 11.10 -1.22
N VAL A 95 14.02 10.70 -2.04
CA VAL A 95 12.98 9.73 -1.67
C VAL A 95 13.54 8.32 -1.38
N PHE A 96 14.78 8.04 -1.81
CA PHE A 96 15.47 6.77 -1.55
C PHE A 96 16.35 6.81 -0.29
N THR A 97 16.39 7.92 0.43
CA THR A 97 17.26 8.10 1.59
C THR A 97 16.60 7.67 2.89
N LYS A 98 17.42 7.27 3.88
CA LYS A 98 16.93 6.99 5.24
C LYS A 98 16.36 8.22 5.91
N GLU A 99 16.88 9.39 5.56
CA GLU A 99 16.45 10.66 6.12
C GLU A 99 15.02 11.00 5.70
N PHE A 100 14.70 10.80 4.42
CA PHE A 100 13.32 10.96 3.93
C PHE A 100 12.39 9.92 4.55
N ALA A 101 12.83 8.66 4.70
CA ALA A 101 12.03 7.63 5.36
C ALA A 101 11.72 8.00 6.82
N ALA A 102 12.69 8.54 7.56
CA ALA A 102 12.45 9.03 8.92
C ALA A 102 11.46 10.20 8.93
N PHE A 103 11.59 11.14 8.00
CA PHE A 103 10.65 12.24 7.87
C PHE A 103 9.21 11.75 7.57
N VAL A 104 9.04 10.81 6.65
CA VAL A 104 7.72 10.22 6.32
C VAL A 104 7.09 9.57 7.56
N LYS A 105 7.89 8.82 8.32
CA LYS A 105 7.45 8.13 9.54
C LYS A 105 6.95 9.08 10.63
N GLU A 106 7.63 10.22 10.81
CA GLU A 106 7.32 11.23 11.83
C GLU A 106 6.28 12.26 11.34
N SER A 107 5.95 12.22 10.06
CA SER A 107 5.07 13.19 9.42
C SER A 107 3.61 12.79 9.53
N GLY A 108 2.75 13.74 9.91
CA GLY A 108 1.29 13.59 9.84
C GLY A 108 0.70 13.81 8.44
N ASN A 109 1.49 13.66 7.39
CA ASN A 109 1.09 13.87 6.00
C ASN A 109 0.88 12.55 5.24
N TYR A 110 0.19 12.62 4.09
CA TYR A 110 0.17 11.54 3.12
C TYR A 110 1.12 11.86 1.96
N PHE A 111 1.78 10.84 1.43
CA PHE A 111 2.76 10.98 0.35
C PHE A 111 2.33 10.19 -0.88
N VAL A 112 2.31 10.85 -2.03
CA VAL A 112 2.08 10.23 -3.34
C VAL A 112 3.39 10.31 -4.12
N LEU A 113 4.08 9.18 -4.25
CA LEU A 113 5.43 9.10 -4.80
C LEU A 113 5.40 8.53 -6.21
N VAL A 114 5.80 9.33 -7.20
CA VAL A 114 5.92 8.87 -8.58
C VAL A 114 7.32 8.29 -8.77
N THR A 115 7.43 6.99 -9.05
CA THR A 115 8.73 6.32 -9.19
C THR A 115 8.65 5.07 -10.04
N ARG A 116 9.78 4.69 -10.70
CA ARG A 116 9.95 3.40 -11.35
C ARG A 116 10.71 2.40 -10.49
N ALA A 117 11.55 2.90 -9.60
CA ALA A 117 12.36 2.08 -8.72
C ALA A 117 11.64 1.78 -7.40
N PRO A 118 11.88 0.61 -6.78
CA PRO A 118 11.31 0.29 -5.48
C PRO A 118 11.90 1.17 -4.36
N LEU A 119 11.04 1.73 -3.52
CA LEU A 119 11.41 2.58 -2.39
C LEU A 119 11.71 1.71 -1.16
N LYS A 120 12.88 1.10 -1.12
CA LYS A 120 13.26 0.06 -0.14
C LYS A 120 13.26 0.52 1.32
N MET A 121 13.31 1.83 1.57
CA MET A 121 13.34 2.39 2.91
C MET A 121 11.95 2.71 3.45
N LEU A 122 10.90 2.60 2.62
CA LEU A 122 9.53 2.94 2.97
C LEU A 122 8.65 1.69 3.06
N PRO A 123 7.87 1.54 4.14
CA PRO A 123 6.93 0.44 4.32
C PRO A 123 5.58 0.76 3.66
N TYR A 124 5.47 0.62 2.35
CA TYR A 124 4.20 0.83 1.66
C TYR A 124 3.53 -0.47 1.26
N SER A 125 2.21 -0.45 1.25
CA SER A 125 1.39 -1.60 0.90
C SER A 125 1.48 -1.93 -0.59
N ILE A 126 1.32 -3.22 -0.90
CA ILE A 126 1.15 -3.68 -2.29
C ILE A 126 -0.15 -3.15 -2.91
N HIS A 127 -1.17 -2.88 -2.08
CA HIS A 127 -2.46 -2.32 -2.48
C HIS A 127 -2.41 -0.81 -2.74
N GLU A 128 -1.29 -0.18 -2.44
CA GLU A 128 -1.05 1.25 -2.69
C GLU A 128 -0.03 1.49 -3.81
N ILE A 129 0.09 0.53 -4.73
CA ILE A 129 0.91 0.67 -5.93
C ILE A 129 0.00 0.72 -7.15
N TYR A 130 -0.08 1.90 -7.75
CA TYR A 130 -0.99 2.20 -8.84
C TYR A 130 -0.26 2.49 -10.15
N GLU A 131 -0.93 2.20 -11.25
CA GLU A 131 -0.65 2.76 -12.57
C GLU A 131 -1.80 3.67 -13.00
N ILE A 132 -1.49 4.65 -13.82
CA ILE A 132 -2.50 5.50 -14.44
C ILE A 132 -2.91 4.84 -15.76
N ILE A 133 -4.19 4.53 -15.89
CA ILE A 133 -4.77 3.98 -17.11
C ILE A 133 -5.77 4.93 -17.73
N THR A 134 -5.94 4.82 -19.04
CA THR A 134 -7.01 5.53 -19.75
C THR A 134 -8.23 4.63 -19.82
N ASP A 135 -9.35 5.07 -19.26
CA ASP A 135 -10.61 4.36 -19.41
C ASP A 135 -11.22 4.64 -20.81
N GLY A 136 -11.17 3.65 -21.67
CA GLY A 136 -11.78 3.69 -23.01
C GLY A 136 -13.31 3.55 -23.03
N LYS A 137 -13.97 3.39 -21.87
CA LYS A 137 -15.41 3.15 -21.79
C LYS A 137 -16.26 4.42 -21.89
N ARG A 138 -15.67 5.59 -21.71
CA ARG A 138 -16.36 6.89 -21.84
C ARG A 138 -16.15 7.46 -23.24
N THR A 139 -16.82 6.88 -24.23
CA THR A 139 -16.70 7.27 -25.67
C THR A 139 -17.43 8.56 -26.03
N ASP A 140 -18.28 9.08 -25.17
CA ASP A 140 -19.12 10.25 -25.34
C ASP A 140 -18.49 11.57 -24.83
N VAL A 141 -17.30 11.49 -24.22
CA VAL A 141 -16.58 12.66 -23.70
C VAL A 141 -15.42 13.00 -24.63
N LYS A 142 -15.29 14.26 -25.00
CA LYS A 142 -14.15 14.79 -25.79
C LYS A 142 -12.80 14.73 -25.03
N GLU A 143 -12.81 14.21 -23.82
CA GLU A 143 -11.70 14.17 -22.89
C GLU A 143 -11.30 12.73 -22.61
N SER A 144 -9.99 12.46 -22.53
CA SER A 144 -9.49 11.17 -22.04
C SER A 144 -9.67 11.10 -20.53
N TYR A 145 -10.38 10.08 -20.06
CA TYR A 145 -10.56 9.80 -18.65
C TYR A 145 -9.44 8.91 -18.13
N HIS A 146 -8.84 9.28 -17.01
CA HIS A 146 -7.75 8.56 -16.37
C HIS A 146 -8.11 8.21 -14.93
N GLU A 147 -7.83 6.99 -14.54
CA GLU A 147 -8.02 6.48 -13.19
C GLU A 147 -6.76 5.79 -12.66
N PHE A 148 -6.69 5.62 -11.36
CA PHE A 148 -5.67 4.82 -10.70
C PHE A 148 -6.13 3.36 -10.66
N ARG A 149 -5.31 2.46 -11.21
CA ARG A 149 -5.52 1.03 -11.15
C ARG A 149 -4.43 0.38 -10.32
N GLU A 150 -4.79 -0.39 -9.29
CA GLU A 150 -3.84 -1.20 -8.55
C GLU A 150 -3.11 -2.17 -9.47
N ILE A 151 -1.78 -2.20 -9.39
CA ILE A 151 -0.96 -3.09 -10.25
C ILE A 151 -1.08 -4.54 -9.79
N TYR A 152 -1.26 -4.78 -8.48
CA TYR A 152 -1.14 -6.11 -7.88
C TYR A 152 -2.46 -6.66 -7.32
N SER A 153 -3.61 -6.05 -7.60
CA SER A 153 -4.93 -6.48 -7.09
C SER A 153 -5.38 -7.88 -7.55
N ASN A 154 -4.84 -8.40 -8.66
CA ASN A 154 -5.31 -9.62 -9.31
C ASN A 154 -4.24 -10.70 -9.44
N TYR A 155 -3.45 -10.94 -8.38
CA TYR A 155 -2.62 -12.14 -8.38
C TYR A 155 -3.49 -13.39 -8.20
N PRO A 156 -3.41 -14.39 -9.09
CA PRO A 156 -4.26 -15.55 -9.01
C PRO A 156 -3.97 -16.33 -7.73
N ILE A 157 -5.00 -16.52 -6.92
CA ILE A 157 -5.02 -17.52 -5.86
C ILE A 157 -4.90 -18.87 -6.53
N ILE A 158 -4.07 -19.74 -6.01
CA ILE A 158 -3.90 -21.10 -6.53
C ILE A 158 -5.23 -21.83 -6.44
N GLU A 159 -5.81 -22.17 -7.58
CA GLU A 159 -6.87 -23.15 -7.62
C GLU A 159 -6.33 -24.53 -7.23
N ASN A 160 -6.75 -25.03 -6.09
CA ASN A 160 -6.82 -26.42 -5.61
C ASN A 160 -5.75 -27.45 -6.03
N ASN A 161 -4.53 -27.05 -6.34
CA ASN A 161 -3.46 -28.01 -6.57
C ASN A 161 -2.64 -28.18 -5.30
N LYS A 162 -2.20 -29.40 -5.02
CA LYS A 162 -1.44 -29.78 -3.83
C LYS A 162 -0.18 -28.90 -3.69
N ILE A 163 -0.31 -27.82 -2.92
CA ILE A 163 0.80 -26.96 -2.54
C ILE A 163 1.74 -27.82 -1.71
N GLN A 164 2.97 -28.01 -2.21
CA GLN A 164 3.95 -28.85 -1.55
C GLN A 164 4.74 -28.09 -0.50
N ASN A 165 5.03 -26.82 -0.77
CA ASN A 165 5.80 -25.98 0.11
C ASN A 165 5.04 -24.68 0.43
N ILE A 166 5.04 -24.30 1.71
CA ILE A 166 4.51 -23.01 2.15
C ILE A 166 5.63 -22.28 2.87
N VAL A 167 5.93 -21.08 2.42
CA VAL A 167 6.89 -20.19 3.07
C VAL A 167 6.11 -19.02 3.64
N THR A 168 6.19 -18.83 4.96
CA THR A 168 5.57 -17.70 5.64
C THR A 168 6.61 -16.76 6.20
N GLU A 169 6.28 -15.48 6.22
CA GLU A 169 7.08 -14.47 6.90
C GLU A 169 7.12 -14.71 8.40
N ASP A 170 5.98 -15.03 8.97
CA ASP A 170 5.76 -15.27 10.38
C ASP A 170 6.58 -16.42 10.96
N SER A 171 6.97 -16.24 12.23
CA SER A 171 7.65 -17.29 13.02
C SER A 171 6.84 -17.79 14.23
N ASN A 172 5.79 -17.06 14.62
CA ASN A 172 5.01 -17.30 15.84
C ASN A 172 3.56 -17.73 15.52
N SER A 173 2.59 -16.93 15.94
CA SER A 173 1.16 -17.27 15.88
C SER A 173 0.66 -17.50 14.45
N GLY A 174 1.04 -16.67 13.50
CA GLY A 174 0.69 -16.87 12.10
C GLY A 174 1.29 -18.15 11.53
N TYR A 175 2.57 -18.44 11.80
CA TYR A 175 3.19 -19.71 11.40
C TYR A 175 2.47 -20.94 11.99
N GLN A 176 2.13 -20.91 13.28
CA GLN A 176 1.41 -21.99 13.95
C GLN A 176 0.03 -22.20 13.35
N PHE A 177 -0.69 -21.10 13.08
CA PHE A 177 -1.98 -21.15 12.43
C PHE A 177 -1.90 -21.80 11.04
N TRP A 178 -1.02 -21.31 10.17
CA TRP A 178 -0.87 -21.84 8.82
C TRP A 178 -0.43 -23.30 8.81
N ARG A 179 0.48 -23.70 9.71
CA ARG A 179 0.88 -25.10 9.89
C ARG A 179 -0.30 -26.00 10.26
N HIS A 180 -1.27 -25.47 11.02
CA HIS A 180 -2.46 -26.22 11.36
C HIS A 180 -3.45 -26.31 10.19
N VAL A 181 -3.54 -25.27 9.38
CA VAL A 181 -4.39 -25.23 8.19
C VAL A 181 -3.87 -26.13 7.08
N PHE A 182 -2.57 -26.10 6.81
CA PHE A 182 -1.92 -26.82 5.71
C PHE A 182 -1.12 -28.03 6.21
N LYS A 183 -1.80 -28.99 6.80
CA LYS A 183 -1.18 -30.16 7.46
C LYS A 183 -0.31 -31.02 6.53
N ASP A 184 -0.65 -31.13 5.26
CA ASP A 184 -0.01 -31.98 4.27
C ASP A 184 1.11 -31.28 3.52
N SER A 185 1.36 -30.00 3.79
CA SER A 185 2.38 -29.20 3.13
C SER A 185 3.61 -29.02 4.03
N ARG A 186 4.78 -28.92 3.40
CA ARG A 186 6.00 -28.55 4.10
C ARG A 186 5.97 -27.05 4.45
N MET A 187 5.85 -26.74 5.74
CA MET A 187 5.87 -25.37 6.24
C MET A 187 7.28 -24.89 6.58
N ILE A 188 7.62 -23.68 6.15
CA ILE A 188 8.91 -23.03 6.40
C ILE A 188 8.63 -21.60 6.85
N SER A 189 9.15 -21.22 8.01
CA SER A 189 9.20 -19.82 8.44
C SER A 189 10.46 -19.15 7.92
N SER A 190 10.33 -17.95 7.38
CA SER A 190 11.48 -17.14 6.98
C SER A 190 12.03 -16.28 8.12
N ASN A 191 11.32 -16.20 9.24
CA ASN A 191 11.66 -15.29 10.34
C ASN A 191 11.83 -13.84 9.88
N GLY A 192 10.84 -13.34 9.14
CA GLY A 192 10.76 -11.98 8.64
C GLY A 192 11.06 -11.82 7.14
N ASN A 193 10.62 -10.69 6.60
CA ASN A 193 10.69 -10.35 5.18
C ASN A 193 12.08 -10.43 4.56
N GLY A 194 13.12 -10.09 5.31
CA GLY A 194 14.50 -10.07 4.81
C GLY A 194 15.02 -11.42 4.34
N ASN A 195 14.54 -12.53 4.92
CA ASN A 195 14.96 -13.88 4.59
C ASN A 195 14.01 -14.60 3.62
N LEU A 196 12.82 -14.08 3.42
CA LEU A 196 11.76 -14.73 2.67
C LEU A 196 12.21 -15.04 1.21
N ILE A 197 12.81 -14.08 0.50
CA ILE A 197 13.36 -14.28 -0.87
C ILE A 197 14.44 -15.36 -0.89
N LYS A 198 15.29 -15.42 0.14
CA LYS A 198 16.34 -16.42 0.25
C LYS A 198 15.74 -17.82 0.35
N GLN A 199 14.76 -18.01 1.23
CA GLN A 199 14.04 -19.29 1.39
C GLN A 199 13.36 -19.72 0.09
N VAL A 200 12.71 -18.78 -0.60
CA VAL A 200 12.07 -19.03 -1.91
C VAL A 200 13.10 -19.51 -2.95
N LYS A 201 14.31 -18.94 -2.98
CA LYS A 201 15.38 -19.33 -3.91
C LYS A 201 16.04 -20.66 -3.57
N GLU A 202 16.14 -21.01 -2.30
CA GLU A 202 16.75 -22.25 -1.83
C GLU A 202 15.90 -23.48 -2.11
N LEU A 203 14.59 -23.33 -2.07
CA LEU A 203 13.65 -24.39 -2.42
C LEU A 203 13.56 -24.51 -3.94
N LYS A 204 14.09 -25.58 -4.51
CA LYS A 204 14.21 -25.74 -5.96
C LYS A 204 13.10 -26.59 -6.60
N THR A 205 12.33 -27.31 -5.81
CA THR A 205 11.33 -28.27 -6.30
C THR A 205 9.99 -28.10 -5.64
N GLY A 206 8.92 -28.44 -6.35
CA GLY A 206 7.56 -28.41 -5.87
C GLY A 206 6.87 -27.05 -5.96
N ASP A 207 5.56 -27.08 -6.14
CA ASP A 207 4.73 -25.87 -6.13
C ASP A 207 4.77 -25.21 -4.75
N MET A 208 4.80 -23.89 -4.73
CA MET A 208 5.02 -23.10 -3.53
C MET A 208 3.94 -22.02 -3.36
N LEU A 209 3.48 -21.85 -2.12
CA LEU A 209 2.73 -20.67 -1.67
C LEU A 209 3.61 -19.84 -0.73
N VAL A 210 3.72 -18.56 -0.99
CA VAL A 210 4.36 -17.58 -0.11
C VAL A 210 3.28 -16.76 0.56
N ILE A 211 3.31 -16.69 1.88
CA ILE A 211 2.37 -15.92 2.71
C ILE A 211 3.16 -14.85 3.46
N ALA A 212 2.82 -13.58 3.27
CA ALA A 212 3.44 -12.45 3.96
C ALA A 212 2.46 -11.30 4.12
N ASP A 213 2.79 -10.34 4.98
CA ASP A 213 1.95 -9.19 5.24
C ASP A 213 2.07 -8.14 4.13
N GLY A 214 0.96 -7.95 3.41
CA GLY A 214 0.88 -7.07 2.26
C GLY A 214 1.00 -5.58 2.59
N ALA A 215 0.68 -5.19 3.84
CA ALA A 215 0.68 -3.80 4.27
C ALA A 215 2.05 -3.08 4.16
N ALA A 216 3.16 -3.83 4.18
CA ALA A 216 4.51 -3.28 4.05
C ALA A 216 5.34 -3.97 2.95
N PHE A 217 4.72 -4.80 2.11
CA PHE A 217 5.41 -5.65 1.13
C PHE A 217 5.76 -4.95 -0.19
N GLY A 218 5.24 -3.76 -0.43
CA GLY A 218 5.33 -3.09 -1.72
C GLY A 218 6.74 -2.91 -2.26
N SER A 219 7.70 -2.59 -1.38
CA SER A 219 9.11 -2.41 -1.75
C SER A 219 9.82 -3.70 -2.18
N LEU A 220 9.31 -4.86 -1.78
CA LEU A 220 9.88 -6.18 -2.04
C LEU A 220 9.32 -6.81 -3.32
N MET A 221 8.15 -6.36 -3.78
CA MET A 221 7.37 -7.02 -4.84
C MET A 221 8.16 -7.25 -6.12
N GLU A 222 8.92 -6.28 -6.60
CA GLU A 222 9.74 -6.45 -7.82
C GLU A 222 10.83 -7.50 -7.66
N SER A 223 11.46 -7.56 -6.50
CA SER A 223 12.49 -8.55 -6.19
C SER A 223 11.93 -9.97 -6.22
N TYR A 224 10.68 -10.13 -5.76
CA TYR A 224 9.95 -11.40 -5.83
C TYR A 224 9.59 -11.78 -7.25
N LEU A 225 9.00 -10.87 -8.01
CA LEU A 225 8.64 -11.12 -9.41
C LEU A 225 9.86 -11.52 -10.24
N ASN A 226 10.99 -10.87 -10.03
CA ASN A 226 12.24 -11.22 -10.70
C ASN A 226 12.76 -12.61 -10.27
N ALA A 227 12.66 -12.95 -8.98
CA ALA A 227 13.01 -14.28 -8.50
C ALA A 227 12.13 -15.39 -9.10
N PHE A 228 10.85 -15.11 -9.32
CA PHE A 228 9.89 -16.06 -9.91
C PHE A 228 10.12 -16.29 -11.40
N ARG A 229 10.41 -15.23 -12.17
CA ARG A 229 10.70 -15.33 -13.60
C ARG A 229 11.88 -16.26 -13.90
N VAL A 230 12.85 -16.32 -13.00
CA VAL A 230 14.04 -17.20 -13.14
C VAL A 230 13.73 -18.67 -12.81
N GLN A 231 12.61 -18.96 -12.15
CA GLN A 231 12.25 -20.30 -11.69
C GLN A 231 11.06 -20.90 -12.46
N SER A 232 11.18 -20.94 -13.78
CA SER A 232 10.11 -21.36 -14.70
C SER A 232 9.63 -22.82 -14.57
N SER A 233 10.32 -23.66 -13.78
CA SER A 233 10.01 -25.10 -13.65
C SER A 233 8.96 -25.42 -12.58
N ARG A 234 8.48 -24.43 -11.82
CA ARG A 234 7.50 -24.60 -10.75
C ARG A 234 6.56 -23.41 -10.64
N ARG A 235 5.38 -23.62 -10.07
CA ARG A 235 4.46 -22.55 -9.77
C ARG A 235 4.77 -21.97 -8.39
N ILE A 236 4.91 -20.65 -8.33
CA ILE A 236 5.04 -19.89 -7.09
C ILE A 236 3.90 -18.92 -7.05
N SER A 237 3.08 -19.00 -6.01
CA SER A 237 1.97 -18.09 -5.76
C SER A 237 2.26 -17.25 -4.55
N LEU A 238 1.81 -16.01 -4.60
CA LEU A 238 1.86 -15.07 -3.48
C LEU A 238 0.45 -14.88 -2.92
N TRP A 239 0.35 -14.94 -1.62
CA TRP A 239 -0.83 -14.48 -0.90
C TRP A 239 -0.39 -13.45 0.12
N LEU A 240 -0.80 -12.22 -0.11
CA LEU A 240 -0.34 -11.03 0.61
C LEU A 240 -1.56 -10.28 1.20
N PRO A 241 -2.24 -10.84 2.21
CA PRO A 241 -3.26 -10.10 2.95
C PRO A 241 -2.64 -8.86 3.61
N GLU A 242 -3.47 -7.93 4.07
CA GLU A 242 -2.97 -6.75 4.80
C GLU A 242 -2.04 -7.15 5.96
N SER A 243 -2.52 -8.06 6.84
CA SER A 243 -1.73 -8.76 7.85
C SER A 243 -2.46 -10.01 8.33
N PHE A 244 -1.80 -10.83 9.14
CA PHE A 244 -2.45 -11.96 9.80
C PHE A 244 -3.56 -11.51 10.74
N GLU A 245 -3.34 -10.46 11.51
CA GLU A 245 -4.33 -9.87 12.43
C GLU A 245 -5.56 -9.35 11.69
N TYR A 246 -5.36 -8.71 10.53
CA TYR A 246 -6.46 -8.29 9.66
C TYR A 246 -7.37 -9.46 9.28
N LEU A 247 -6.80 -10.62 8.93
CA LEU A 247 -7.59 -11.82 8.59
C LEU A 247 -8.43 -12.30 9.77
N ILE A 248 -7.87 -12.27 10.99
CA ILE A 248 -8.60 -12.64 12.21
C ILE A 248 -9.75 -11.67 12.48
N LEU A 249 -9.48 -10.36 12.39
CA LEU A 249 -10.48 -9.32 12.61
C LEU A 249 -11.63 -9.43 11.58
N LYS A 250 -11.29 -9.73 10.32
CA LYS A 250 -12.27 -9.88 9.23
C LYS A 250 -13.05 -11.21 9.26
N SER A 251 -12.56 -12.22 9.96
CA SER A 251 -13.14 -13.58 9.97
C SER A 251 -14.48 -13.71 10.72
N ASN A 252 -14.99 -12.64 11.36
CA ASN A 252 -16.17 -12.64 12.23
C ASN A 252 -16.07 -13.57 13.46
N ILE A 253 -14.88 -14.02 13.84
CA ILE A 253 -14.65 -14.75 15.10
C ILE A 253 -14.91 -13.81 16.29
N LEU A 254 -14.49 -12.56 16.17
CA LEU A 254 -14.75 -11.51 17.15
C LEU A 254 -16.01 -10.73 16.71
N LYS A 255 -17.08 -10.87 17.46
CA LYS A 255 -18.36 -10.21 17.17
C LYS A 255 -18.47 -8.90 17.93
N SER A 256 -18.34 -7.77 17.27
CA SER A 256 -18.51 -6.44 17.82
C SER A 256 -19.00 -5.48 16.73
N GLU A 257 -20.06 -4.72 17.02
CA GLU A 257 -20.56 -3.68 16.09
C GLU A 257 -19.48 -2.65 15.78
N LYS A 258 -18.73 -2.23 16.80
CA LYS A 258 -17.62 -1.30 16.64
C LYS A 258 -16.51 -1.87 15.73
N LEU A 259 -16.22 -3.17 15.83
CA LEU A 259 -15.26 -3.81 14.96
C LEU A 259 -15.74 -3.83 13.50
N MET A 260 -17.02 -4.12 13.27
CA MET A 260 -17.60 -4.10 11.92
C MET A 260 -17.50 -2.69 11.31
N GLU A 261 -17.89 -1.66 12.07
CA GLU A 261 -17.77 -0.26 11.63
C GLU A 261 -16.32 0.12 11.25
N ILE A 262 -15.33 -0.27 12.09
CA ILE A 262 -13.91 -0.04 11.82
C ILE A 262 -13.49 -0.75 10.54
N MET A 263 -13.85 -2.03 10.38
CA MET A 263 -13.42 -2.84 9.22
C MET A 263 -14.07 -2.41 7.90
N GLU A 264 -15.22 -1.74 7.95
CA GLU A 264 -15.88 -1.13 6.78
C GLU A 264 -15.27 0.22 6.39
N ASN A 265 -14.66 0.93 7.35
CA ASN A 265 -14.18 2.30 7.17
C ASN A 265 -12.73 2.47 7.68
N ILE A 266 -11.87 1.51 7.41
CA ILE A 266 -10.48 1.46 7.92
C ILE A 266 -9.73 2.79 7.80
N PRO A 267 -9.76 3.51 6.65
CA PRO A 267 -9.02 4.76 6.51
C PRO A 267 -9.38 5.82 7.56
N GLU A 268 -10.63 5.83 8.03
CA GLU A 268 -11.10 6.80 9.04
C GLU A 268 -10.56 6.53 10.44
N TYR A 269 -9.97 5.35 10.67
CA TYR A 269 -9.47 4.92 11.98
C TYR A 269 -7.94 4.84 12.05
N VAL A 270 -7.25 4.73 10.91
CA VAL A 270 -5.79 4.63 10.87
C VAL A 270 -5.17 6.02 10.77
N ASP A 271 -4.62 6.50 11.88
CA ASP A 271 -3.87 7.77 11.91
C ASP A 271 -2.41 7.55 11.55
N CYS A 272 -1.93 8.18 10.49
CA CYS A 272 -0.55 8.04 10.02
C CYS A 272 0.50 8.63 10.98
N GLU A 273 0.13 9.51 11.91
CA GLU A 273 1.02 9.97 12.99
C GLU A 273 1.28 8.87 14.02
N LYS A 274 0.32 7.97 14.20
CA LYS A 274 0.42 6.88 15.18
C LYS A 274 0.91 5.58 14.54
N TYR A 275 0.47 5.29 13.32
CA TYR A 275 0.71 4.01 12.66
C TYR A 275 1.51 4.19 11.37
N GLU A 276 2.72 3.69 11.34
CA GLU A 276 3.58 3.70 10.16
C GLU A 276 3.01 2.81 9.03
N SER A 277 2.34 1.72 9.41
CA SER A 277 1.62 0.82 8.49
C SER A 277 0.29 0.38 9.07
N TRP A 278 -0.62 -0.08 8.22
CA TRP A 278 -1.90 -0.63 8.66
C TRP A 278 -1.75 -1.92 9.46
N GLU A 279 -0.69 -2.68 9.26
CA GLU A 279 -0.34 -3.85 10.08
C GLU A 279 -0.26 -3.49 11.57
N ASN A 280 0.45 -2.42 11.91
CA ASN A 280 0.57 -1.96 13.29
C ASN A 280 -0.78 -1.60 13.91
N PHE A 281 -1.67 -0.99 13.12
CA PHE A 281 -3.03 -0.69 13.54
C PHE A 281 -3.83 -1.97 13.82
N PHE A 282 -3.80 -2.96 12.92
CA PHE A 282 -4.55 -4.21 13.10
C PHE A 282 -4.03 -5.02 14.28
N THR A 283 -2.73 -5.01 14.53
CA THR A 283 -2.11 -5.64 15.71
C THR A 283 -2.65 -5.01 17.01
N GLU A 284 -2.63 -3.69 17.13
CA GLU A 284 -3.16 -2.99 18.31
C GLU A 284 -4.66 -3.22 18.46
N LEU A 285 -5.41 -3.16 17.36
CA LEU A 285 -6.86 -3.39 17.37
C LEU A 285 -7.21 -4.80 17.85
N LEU A 286 -6.51 -5.82 17.36
CA LEU A 286 -6.73 -7.21 17.77
C LEU A 286 -6.45 -7.41 19.26
N VAL A 287 -5.34 -6.86 19.75
CA VAL A 287 -4.99 -6.92 21.19
C VAL A 287 -6.08 -6.27 22.03
N THR A 288 -6.54 -5.08 21.65
CA THR A 288 -7.61 -4.36 22.37
C THR A 288 -8.90 -5.18 22.41
N MET A 289 -9.35 -5.70 21.25
CA MET A 289 -10.59 -6.47 21.15
C MET A 289 -10.54 -7.78 21.92
N THR A 290 -9.37 -8.39 22.05
CA THR A 290 -9.20 -9.65 22.80
C THR A 290 -9.10 -9.38 24.31
N ALA A 291 -8.48 -8.29 24.77
CA ALA A 291 -8.43 -7.89 26.17
C ALA A 291 -9.83 -7.61 26.73
N ASP A 292 -10.65 -6.83 26.03
CA ASP A 292 -12.04 -6.55 26.41
C ASP A 292 -12.89 -7.83 26.50
N GLY A 293 -12.59 -8.83 25.70
CA GLY A 293 -13.27 -10.15 25.69
C GLY A 293 -12.90 -11.02 26.91
N VAL A 294 -11.70 -10.89 27.43
CA VAL A 294 -11.21 -11.63 28.63
C VAL A 294 -11.85 -11.06 29.90
N GLU A 295 -11.93 -9.74 30.03
CA GLU A 295 -12.57 -9.10 31.19
C GLU A 295 -14.06 -9.47 31.32
N LYS A 296 -14.79 -9.52 30.19
CA LYS A 296 -16.22 -9.94 30.21
C LYS A 296 -16.44 -11.40 30.59
N ARG A 297 -15.47 -12.30 30.37
CA ARG A 297 -15.59 -13.72 30.77
C ARG A 297 -15.21 -13.94 32.24
N SER A 298 -14.38 -13.10 32.83
CA SER A 298 -14.04 -13.18 34.25
C SER A 298 -15.15 -12.66 35.18
N CYS A 299 -16.05 -11.83 34.68
CA CYS A 299 -17.18 -11.29 35.46
C CYS A 299 -18.46 -12.16 35.40
N THR A 300 -18.52 -13.22 34.57
CA THR A 300 -19.68 -14.10 34.47
C THR A 300 -19.50 -15.47 35.14
N GLY A 301 -18.43 -15.64 35.90
CA GLY A 301 -18.09 -16.87 36.62
C GLY A 301 -18.09 -16.67 38.16
N ILE A 302 -19.24 -16.31 38.77
CA ILE A 302 -19.58 -16.54 40.15
C ILE A 302 -21.01 -17.03 40.24
#